data_50be018be7f6caf5bbc9694bb3211d53
#
_entry.id   50be018be7f6caf5bbc9694bb3211d53
#
_cell.length_a   1.000
_cell.length_b   1.000
_cell.length_c   1.000
_cell.angle_alpha   90.00
_cell.angle_beta   90.00
_cell.angle_gamma   90.00
#
_symmetry.space_group_name_H-M   'P 1'
#
loop_
_entity.id
_entity.type
_entity.pdbx_description
1 polymer ?
#
loop_
_entity_poly.entity_id
_entity_poly.type
_entity_poly.pdbx_seq_one_letter_code
_entity_poly.pdbx_strand_id
1 'polypeptide(L)'
;MTYIIFTISIVLNALANILMKVGAIKDKDSNQIVDVVTNMATNPIIISGIICFALGLAAFNYVLIKINLSVAYPINTSLGFVLVVLVSWLFLKETITPVQISGIGLIIVGVFMVAR
;
A
#
# COMPACT_ATOMS: atom_id res chain seq x y z
N MET A 1 22.22 -0.97 3.11
CA MET A 1 21.50 0.23 2.61
C MET A 1 20.28 -0.12 1.76
N THR A 2 20.42 -1.03 0.80
CA THR A 2 19.32 -1.42 -0.09
C THR A 2 18.09 -1.93 0.67
N TYR A 3 18.28 -2.80 1.65
CA TYR A 3 17.16 -3.36 2.42
C TYR A 3 16.46 -2.30 3.26
N ILE A 4 17.21 -1.32 3.78
CA ILE A 4 16.61 -0.21 4.54
C ILE A 4 15.73 0.63 3.62
N ILE A 5 16.22 0.97 2.43
CA ILE A 5 15.46 1.73 1.44
C ILE A 5 14.23 0.92 0.98
N PHE A 6 14.39 -0.39 0.83
CA PHE A 6 13.28 -1.26 0.46
C PHE A 6 12.18 -1.23 1.53
N THR A 7 12.56 -1.33 2.80
CA THR A 7 11.63 -1.24 3.92
C THR A 7 10.91 0.11 3.92
N ILE A 8 11.65 1.20 3.71
CA ILE A 8 11.08 2.54 3.63
C ILE A 8 10.07 2.62 2.48
N SER A 9 10.41 2.06 1.33
CA SER A 9 9.51 2.02 0.18
C SER A 9 8.20 1.30 0.51
N ILE A 10 8.28 0.15 1.16
CA ILE A 10 7.12 -0.64 1.56
C ILE A 10 6.24 0.15 2.53
N VAL A 11 6.85 0.78 3.54
CA VAL A 11 6.12 1.56 4.53
C VAL A 11 5.45 2.77 3.87
N LEU A 12 6.15 3.48 2.99
CA LEU A 12 5.60 4.63 2.29
C LEU A 12 4.41 4.23 1.41
N ASN A 13 4.52 3.12 0.70
CA ASN A 13 3.42 2.63 -0.13
C ASN A 13 2.20 2.26 0.71
N ALA A 14 2.42 1.57 1.83
CA ALA A 14 1.35 1.20 2.73
C ALA A 14 0.68 2.44 3.31
N LEU A 15 1.49 3.41 3.76
CA LEU A 15 0.98 4.66 4.31
C LEU A 15 0.18 5.44 3.27
N ALA A 16 0.66 5.48 2.03
CA ALA A 16 -0.06 6.13 0.93
C ALA A 16 -1.44 5.53 0.73
N ASN A 17 -1.53 4.19 0.71
CA ASN A 17 -2.80 3.50 0.56
C ASN A 17 -3.75 3.80 1.70
N ILE A 18 -3.23 3.82 2.94
CA ILE A 18 -4.03 4.12 4.13
C ILE A 18 -4.56 5.55 4.08
N LEU A 19 -3.69 6.51 3.73
CA LEU A 19 -4.09 7.92 3.63
C LEU A 19 -5.15 8.13 2.55
N MET A 20 -5.00 7.45 1.42
CA MET A 20 -5.99 7.52 0.35
C MET A 20 -7.34 6.95 0.78
N LYS A 21 -7.32 5.85 1.53
CA LYS A 21 -8.55 5.24 2.06
C LYS A 21 -9.24 6.17 3.04
N VAL A 22 -8.49 6.74 3.98
CA VAL A 22 -9.03 7.67 4.98
C VAL A 22 -9.61 8.90 4.29
N GLY A 23 -8.93 9.44 3.29
CA GLY A 23 -9.44 10.58 2.52
C GLY A 23 -10.69 10.23 1.73
N ALA A 24 -10.75 9.03 1.17
CA ALA A 24 -11.89 8.58 0.38
C ALA A 24 -13.14 8.35 1.25
N ILE A 25 -12.96 7.90 2.51
CA ILE A 25 -14.09 7.68 3.42
C ILE A 25 -14.87 8.97 3.65
N LYS A 26 -14.18 10.11 3.71
CA LYS A 26 -14.83 11.41 3.95
C LYS A 26 -15.74 11.84 2.81
N ASP A 27 -15.57 11.26 1.62
CA ASP A 27 -16.35 11.61 0.43
C ASP A 27 -17.25 10.45 0.01
N LYS A 28 -17.82 9.77 0.98
CA LYS A 28 -18.58 8.54 0.80
C LYS A 28 -19.84 8.71 -0.05
N ASP A 29 -20.42 9.91 -0.02
CA ASP A 29 -21.69 10.19 -0.68
C ASP A 29 -21.53 10.59 -2.14
N SER A 30 -20.29 10.70 -2.63
CA SER A 30 -20.02 11.10 -4.01
C SER A 30 -20.14 9.90 -4.94
N ASN A 31 -21.08 9.99 -5.89
CA ASN A 31 -21.30 8.94 -6.87
C ASN A 31 -20.73 9.26 -8.25
N GLN A 32 -20.17 10.47 -8.42
CA GLN A 32 -19.66 10.91 -9.71
C GLN A 32 -18.13 10.89 -9.74
N ILE A 33 -17.59 10.47 -10.88
CA ILE A 33 -16.14 10.42 -11.07
C ILE A 33 -15.51 11.82 -10.93
N VAL A 34 -16.22 12.85 -11.41
CA VAL A 34 -15.74 14.24 -11.33
C VAL A 34 -15.54 14.65 -9.87
N ASP A 35 -16.47 14.28 -9.00
CA ASP A 35 -16.38 14.61 -7.57
C ASP A 35 -15.21 13.89 -6.92
N VAL A 36 -14.95 12.64 -7.28
CA VAL A 36 -13.84 11.87 -6.77
C VAL A 36 -12.51 12.51 -7.20
N VAL A 37 -12.39 12.88 -8.47
CA VAL A 37 -11.18 13.53 -8.99
C VAL A 37 -10.96 14.89 -8.32
N THR A 38 -12.02 15.67 -8.15
CA THR A 38 -11.94 16.96 -7.45
C THR A 38 -11.49 16.78 -6.01
N ASN A 39 -12.04 15.79 -5.33
CA ASN A 39 -11.62 15.46 -3.97
C ASN A 39 -10.15 15.08 -3.90
N MET A 40 -9.67 14.28 -4.85
CA MET A 40 -8.25 13.91 -4.92
C MET A 40 -7.35 15.14 -5.06
N ALA A 41 -7.81 16.15 -5.81
CA ALA A 41 -7.03 17.35 -6.05
C ALA A 41 -7.07 18.36 -4.88
N THR A 42 -8.11 18.30 -4.05
CA THR A 42 -8.34 19.31 -3.00
C THR A 42 -8.17 18.78 -1.58
N ASN A 43 -8.34 17.48 -1.37
CA ASN A 43 -8.27 16.88 -0.03
C ASN A 43 -6.82 16.76 0.43
N PRO A 44 -6.41 17.45 1.52
CA PRO A 44 -5.01 17.39 1.99
C PRO A 44 -4.58 15.97 2.39
N ILE A 45 -5.49 15.15 2.88
CA ILE A 45 -5.17 13.77 3.28
C ILE A 45 -4.78 12.95 2.06
N ILE A 46 -5.55 13.07 0.96
CA ILE A 46 -5.26 12.35 -0.28
C ILE A 46 -3.98 12.89 -0.92
N ILE A 47 -3.78 14.21 -0.89
CA ILE A 47 -2.55 14.82 -1.41
C ILE A 47 -1.33 14.29 -0.66
N SER A 48 -1.42 14.18 0.67
CA SER A 48 -0.36 13.58 1.48
C SER A 48 -0.08 12.14 1.06
N GLY A 49 -1.14 11.37 0.79
CA GLY A 49 -1.01 9.99 0.32
C GLY A 49 -0.32 9.91 -1.03
N ILE A 50 -0.64 10.81 -1.95
CA ILE A 50 0.01 10.87 -3.26
C ILE A 50 1.49 11.20 -3.13
N ILE A 51 1.84 12.13 -2.25
CA ILE A 51 3.23 12.48 -1.98
C ILE A 51 3.99 11.29 -1.42
N CYS A 52 3.40 10.58 -0.44
CA CYS A 52 3.99 9.36 0.11
C CYS A 52 4.17 8.29 -0.96
N PHE A 53 3.21 8.14 -1.85
CA PHE A 53 3.28 7.19 -2.96
C PHE A 53 4.44 7.53 -3.90
N ALA A 54 4.58 8.80 -4.25
CA ALA A 54 5.67 9.25 -5.12
C ALA A 54 7.04 8.99 -4.50
N LEU A 55 7.19 9.29 -3.20
CA LEU A 55 8.43 9.02 -2.49
C LEU A 55 8.72 7.53 -2.40
N GLY A 56 7.69 6.72 -2.13
CA GLY A 56 7.82 5.28 -2.11
C GLY A 56 8.23 4.71 -3.46
N LEU A 57 7.68 5.26 -4.54
CA LEU A 57 8.02 4.85 -5.89
C LEU A 57 9.48 5.16 -6.21
N ALA A 58 9.95 6.34 -5.81
CA ALA A 58 11.36 6.71 -6.01
C ALA A 58 12.28 5.77 -5.23
N ALA A 59 11.94 5.46 -3.98
CA ALA A 59 12.72 4.51 -3.18
C ALA A 59 12.69 3.11 -3.81
N PHE A 60 11.56 2.68 -4.32
CA PHE A 60 11.43 1.37 -4.98
C PHE A 60 12.28 1.32 -6.25
N ASN A 61 12.31 2.38 -7.03
CA ASN A 61 13.16 2.45 -8.21
C ASN A 61 14.64 2.26 -7.86
N TYR A 62 15.07 2.84 -6.74
CA TYR A 62 16.43 2.64 -6.27
C TYR A 62 16.69 1.15 -5.95
N VAL A 63 15.72 0.50 -5.32
CA VAL A 63 15.81 -0.93 -4.99
C VAL A 63 15.92 -1.78 -6.25
N LEU A 64 15.22 -1.40 -7.32
CA LEU A 64 15.24 -2.15 -8.58
C LEU A 64 16.62 -2.14 -9.26
N ILE A 65 17.47 -1.17 -8.94
CA ILE A 65 18.86 -1.17 -9.43
C ILE A 65 19.64 -2.35 -8.83
N LYS A 66 19.32 -2.72 -7.61
CA LYS A 66 20.06 -3.74 -6.85
C LYS A 66 19.39 -5.10 -6.83
N ILE A 67 18.06 -5.15 -6.95
CA ILE A 67 17.28 -6.38 -6.82
C ILE A 67 16.43 -6.55 -8.07
N ASN A 68 16.29 -7.78 -8.54
CA ASN A 68 15.48 -8.08 -9.72
C ASN A 68 14.02 -7.74 -9.46
N LEU A 69 13.34 -7.21 -10.48
CA LEU A 69 11.93 -6.87 -10.41
C LEU A 69 11.07 -8.07 -10.04
N SER A 70 11.40 -9.26 -10.55
CA SER A 70 10.64 -10.47 -10.28
C SER A 70 10.65 -10.87 -8.81
N VAL A 71 11.63 -10.40 -8.04
CA VAL A 71 11.73 -10.65 -6.61
C VAL A 71 11.23 -9.45 -5.81
N ALA A 72 11.65 -8.24 -6.20
CA ALA A 72 11.32 -7.02 -5.46
C ALA A 72 9.83 -6.69 -5.49
N TYR A 73 9.20 -6.81 -6.65
CA TYR A 73 7.80 -6.41 -6.80
C TYR A 73 6.83 -7.26 -5.96
N PRO A 74 6.90 -8.60 -6.00
CA PRO A 74 6.03 -9.40 -5.12
C PRO A 74 6.25 -9.13 -3.65
N ILE A 75 7.49 -8.95 -3.22
CA ILE A 75 7.81 -8.66 -1.82
C ILE A 75 7.23 -7.30 -1.42
N ASN A 76 7.47 -6.27 -2.23
CA ASN A 76 6.96 -4.93 -1.96
C ASN A 76 5.44 -4.91 -1.87
N THR A 77 4.78 -5.53 -2.85
CA THR A 77 3.33 -5.56 -2.91
C THR A 77 2.73 -6.34 -1.76
N SER A 78 3.28 -7.50 -1.44
CA SER A 78 2.72 -8.38 -0.41
C SER A 78 2.94 -7.86 1.00
N LEU A 79 4.13 -7.36 1.29
CA LEU A 79 4.40 -6.77 2.61
C LEU A 79 3.58 -5.49 2.80
N GLY A 80 3.47 -4.68 1.76
CA GLY A 80 2.58 -3.51 1.79
C GLY A 80 1.13 -3.92 2.01
N PHE A 81 0.69 -4.97 1.34
CA PHE A 81 -0.66 -5.50 1.50
C PHE A 81 -0.92 -5.93 2.94
N VAL A 82 0.01 -6.68 3.55
CA VAL A 82 -0.12 -7.12 4.94
C VAL A 82 -0.22 -5.92 5.88
N LEU A 83 0.63 -4.90 5.69
CA LEU A 83 0.59 -3.70 6.51
C LEU A 83 -0.75 -2.97 6.38
N VAL A 84 -1.25 -2.83 5.15
CA VAL A 84 -2.53 -2.17 4.90
C VAL A 84 -3.67 -2.93 5.57
N VAL A 85 -3.67 -4.25 5.46
CA VAL A 85 -4.71 -5.10 6.08
C VAL A 85 -4.67 -4.97 7.60
N LEU A 86 -3.48 -5.00 8.20
CA LEU A 86 -3.33 -4.85 9.65
C LEU A 86 -3.88 -3.51 10.13
N VAL A 87 -3.54 -2.43 9.44
CA VAL A 87 -4.02 -1.09 9.81
C VAL A 87 -5.52 -0.98 9.59
N SER A 88 -6.03 -1.52 8.49
CA SER A 88 -7.47 -1.51 8.22
C SER A 88 -8.25 -2.22 9.31
N TRP A 89 -7.74 -3.35 9.75
CA TRP A 89 -8.39 -4.12 10.81
C TRP A 89 -8.32 -3.40 12.17
N LEU A 90 -7.13 -2.88 12.52
CA LEU A 90 -6.92 -2.31 13.86
C LEU A 90 -7.47 -0.89 13.99
N PHE A 91 -7.28 -0.04 12.99
CA PHE A 91 -7.62 1.38 13.08
C PHE A 91 -8.91 1.76 12.38
N LEU A 92 -9.18 1.18 11.22
CA LEU A 92 -10.41 1.45 10.48
C LEU A 92 -11.53 0.50 10.87
N LYS A 93 -11.24 -0.49 11.70
CA LYS A 93 -12.22 -1.46 12.23
C LYS A 93 -12.95 -2.22 11.12
N GLU A 94 -12.25 -2.48 10.03
CA GLU A 94 -12.81 -3.29 8.95
C GLU A 94 -12.86 -4.76 9.37
N THR A 95 -13.90 -5.46 8.92
CA THR A 95 -14.07 -6.88 9.24
C THR A 95 -13.21 -7.73 8.31
N ILE A 96 -12.45 -8.66 8.88
CA ILE A 96 -11.64 -9.60 8.10
C ILE A 96 -12.26 -10.99 8.28
N THR A 97 -12.62 -11.60 7.15
CA THR A 97 -13.22 -12.94 7.15
C THR A 97 -12.13 -14.03 7.27
N PRO A 98 -12.50 -15.24 7.76
CA PRO A 98 -11.52 -16.35 7.76
C PRO A 98 -10.98 -16.69 6.39
N VAL A 99 -11.77 -16.52 5.33
CA VAL A 99 -11.31 -16.74 3.94
C VAL A 99 -10.20 -15.75 3.60
N GLN A 100 -10.36 -14.48 3.99
CA GLN A 100 -9.34 -13.45 3.77
C GLN A 100 -8.04 -13.78 4.50
N ILE A 101 -8.13 -14.26 5.74
CA ILE A 101 -6.95 -14.66 6.52
C ILE A 101 -6.21 -15.79 5.82
N SER A 102 -6.95 -16.77 5.29
CA SER A 102 -6.36 -17.87 4.51
C SER A 102 -5.64 -17.36 3.28
N GLY A 103 -6.25 -16.41 2.56
CA GLY A 103 -5.65 -15.80 1.37
C GLY A 103 -4.37 -15.05 1.70
N ILE A 104 -4.36 -14.30 2.79
CA ILE A 104 -3.17 -13.58 3.26
C ILE A 104 -2.04 -14.57 3.55
N GLY A 105 -2.36 -15.69 4.22
CA GLY A 105 -1.40 -16.74 4.50
C GLY A 105 -0.78 -17.32 3.22
N LEU A 106 -1.60 -17.56 2.20
CA LEU A 106 -1.14 -18.06 0.89
C LEU A 106 -0.22 -17.04 0.20
N ILE A 107 -0.55 -15.76 0.29
CA ILE A 107 0.30 -14.70 -0.28
C ILE A 107 1.67 -14.70 0.39
N ILE A 108 1.71 -14.78 1.71
CA ILE A 108 2.96 -14.79 2.47
C ILE A 108 3.83 -16.00 2.08
N VAL A 109 3.22 -17.18 1.96
CA VAL A 109 3.92 -18.39 1.54
C VAL A 109 4.46 -18.23 0.12
N GLY A 110 3.64 -17.70 -0.79
CA GLY A 110 4.05 -17.46 -2.17
C GLY A 110 5.22 -16.51 -2.28
N VAL A 111 5.20 -15.43 -1.50
CA VAL A 111 6.29 -14.45 -1.49
C VAL A 111 7.58 -15.07 -0.96
N PHE A 112 7.48 -15.89 0.07
CA PHE A 112 8.64 -16.58 0.62
C PHE A 112 9.28 -17.48 -0.44
N MET A 113 8.47 -18.16 -1.24
CA MET A 113 8.96 -19.00 -2.33
C MET A 113 9.63 -18.18 -3.42
N VAL A 114 9.06 -17.04 -3.77
CA VAL A 114 9.63 -16.14 -4.78
C VAL A 114 10.96 -15.55 -4.33
N ALA A 115 11.05 -15.20 -3.05
CA ALA A 115 12.26 -14.59 -2.49
C ALA A 115 13.43 -15.55 -2.41
N ARG A 116 13.16 -16.85 -2.50
CA ARG A 116 14.19 -17.87 -2.51
C ARG A 116 14.64 -18.15 -3.93
#